data_8c710d156ec77327fd4eb7c8c0954581
#
_entry.id   8c710d156ec77327fd4eb7c8c0954581
#
_cell.length_a   1.000
_cell.length_b   1.000
_cell.length_c   1.000
_cell.angle_alpha   90.00
_cell.angle_beta   90.00
_cell.angle_gamma   90.00
#
_symmetry.space_group_name_H-M   'P 1'
#
loop_
_entity.id
_entity.type
_entity.pdbx_description
1 polymer ?
#
loop_
_entity_poly.entity_id
_entity_poly.type
_entity_poly.pdbx_seq_one_letter_code
_entity_poly.pdbx_strand_id
1 'polypeptide(L)'
;SGFKVERGVAGMPTAFVASWSRGSGKPVIGFLGEYDALPMLSQKAGVPRKDPVVPGAPGHGCSHNTMCTAQALTVIALKDFMEKKGLSGTLKLYGSPAEEILTPRPFMIREGLFKEVDVVLDCHGDSAFTVAHGMEGTAMYSFIVTFRGKTAHSGSFPWMGRSAADAVELMHAGTERMREHLPTTQRSHWVTLEGGEAPNVVPDRCSTWYYIRDLDDNVEGNFKWALDCARGAALMTQTTHEVKVLGAIHQRFANRKLAELVFQNMQEVGRPEYNQEEEAFARAMQQECGYPVVGMKYPVKITSPETEPLRGGSSDVGDVTLVTPMVSLRYPARVPGSPSHHWSVVAASKTSIAHKGLTAGAKVLALSAYDLLTDPGYLKQIREEFAQLQTVRPYKSFLPDGAQPPVGFYAELMAKHRPAMENFYIMP
;
A
#
# COMPACT_ATOMS: atom_id res chain seq x y z
N SER A 1 -19.51 -18.48 3.91
CA SER A 1 -18.16 -19.08 4.01
C SER A 1 -17.86 -19.66 5.39
N GLY A 2 -18.62 -19.32 6.46
CA GLY A 2 -18.44 -19.81 7.83
C GLY A 2 -17.34 -19.12 8.64
N PHE A 3 -16.74 -18.05 8.14
CA PHE A 3 -15.84 -17.20 8.92
C PHE A 3 -16.62 -16.28 9.87
N LYS A 4 -16.11 -16.07 11.09
CA LYS A 4 -16.53 -14.99 11.96
C LYS A 4 -15.90 -13.71 11.47
N VAL A 5 -16.70 -12.66 11.21
CA VAL A 5 -16.22 -11.37 10.70
C VAL A 5 -16.44 -10.29 11.74
N GLU A 6 -15.35 -9.69 12.18
CA GLU A 6 -15.31 -8.50 13.02
C GLU A 6 -15.09 -7.27 12.14
N ARG A 7 -15.97 -6.27 12.18
CA ARG A 7 -15.91 -5.04 11.37
C ARG A 7 -15.59 -3.84 12.26
N GLY A 8 -15.05 -2.78 11.66
CA GLY A 8 -14.74 -1.53 12.36
C GLY A 8 -13.50 -1.63 13.26
N VAL A 9 -12.62 -2.62 13.03
CA VAL A 9 -11.43 -2.84 13.83
C VAL A 9 -10.47 -1.64 13.74
N ALA A 10 -9.71 -1.41 14.80
CA ALA A 10 -8.73 -0.33 14.92
C ALA A 10 -9.31 1.07 14.61
N GLY A 11 -10.58 1.31 14.92
CA GLY A 11 -11.24 2.60 14.70
C GLY A 11 -11.53 2.94 13.24
N MET A 12 -11.37 1.99 12.32
CA MET A 12 -11.61 2.18 10.88
C MET A 12 -12.90 1.47 10.46
N PRO A 13 -14.00 2.19 10.12
CA PRO A 13 -15.33 1.60 9.89
C PRO A 13 -15.39 0.49 8.85
N THR A 14 -14.54 0.54 7.84
CA THR A 14 -14.49 -0.45 6.75
C THR A 14 -13.46 -1.55 6.97
N ALA A 15 -12.53 -1.41 7.94
CA ALA A 15 -11.58 -2.47 8.28
C ALA A 15 -12.28 -3.68 8.91
N PHE A 16 -11.76 -4.87 8.64
CA PHE A 16 -12.32 -6.09 9.22
C PHE A 16 -11.25 -7.16 9.47
N VAL A 17 -11.56 -8.09 10.37
CA VAL A 17 -10.85 -9.37 10.52
C VAL A 17 -11.86 -10.49 10.37
N ALA A 18 -11.66 -11.36 9.38
CA ALA A 18 -12.42 -12.59 9.21
C ALA A 18 -11.58 -13.77 9.72
N SER A 19 -12.09 -14.53 10.68
CA SER A 19 -11.37 -15.62 11.33
C SER A 19 -12.16 -16.93 11.31
N TRP A 20 -11.43 -18.03 11.13
CA TRP A 20 -11.95 -19.39 11.24
C TRP A 20 -10.89 -20.29 11.86
N SER A 21 -11.29 -21.17 12.76
CA SER A 21 -10.39 -22.06 13.50
C SER A 21 -10.91 -23.49 13.54
N ARG A 22 -9.99 -24.46 13.58
CA ARG A 22 -10.28 -25.87 13.74
C ARG A 22 -9.22 -26.57 14.61
N GLY A 23 -9.66 -27.58 15.37
CA GLY A 23 -8.78 -28.40 16.21
C GLY A 23 -8.09 -27.58 17.32
N SER A 24 -6.76 -27.67 17.42
CA SER A 24 -5.98 -26.88 18.40
C SER A 24 -5.96 -25.38 18.10
N GLY A 25 -6.40 -24.96 16.92
CA GLY A 25 -6.31 -23.58 16.44
C GLY A 25 -4.91 -23.12 16.05
N LYS A 26 -3.93 -23.98 16.10
CA LYS A 26 -2.53 -23.68 15.70
C LYS A 26 -2.10 -24.52 14.50
N PRO A 27 -1.23 -23.95 13.61
CA PRO A 27 -0.75 -22.55 13.64
C PRO A 27 -1.83 -21.52 13.23
N VAL A 28 -1.59 -20.24 13.56
CA VAL A 28 -2.41 -19.10 13.13
C VAL A 28 -1.76 -18.45 11.91
N ILE A 29 -2.39 -18.55 10.75
CA ILE A 29 -1.90 -17.99 9.49
C ILE A 29 -2.74 -16.76 9.13
N GLY A 30 -2.06 -15.61 8.98
CA GLY A 30 -2.66 -14.35 8.55
C GLY A 30 -2.58 -14.17 7.04
N PHE A 31 -3.58 -13.50 6.47
CA PHE A 31 -3.68 -13.10 5.08
C PHE A 31 -4.09 -11.63 5.03
N LEU A 32 -3.46 -10.82 4.15
CA LEU A 32 -3.75 -9.39 4.06
C LEU A 32 -4.52 -9.07 2.79
N GLY A 33 -5.63 -8.35 2.91
CA GLY A 33 -6.45 -7.94 1.78
C GLY A 33 -6.61 -6.42 1.72
N GLU A 34 -6.10 -5.81 0.66
CA GLU A 34 -6.32 -4.41 0.31
C GLU A 34 -7.47 -4.30 -0.68
N TYR A 35 -8.26 -3.22 -0.60
CA TYR A 35 -9.43 -3.03 -1.47
C TYR A 35 -9.77 -1.56 -1.74
N ASP A 36 -8.89 -0.64 -1.37
CA ASP A 36 -9.01 0.77 -1.71
C ASP A 36 -8.61 1.06 -3.17
N ALA A 37 -8.98 2.23 -3.66
CA ALA A 37 -8.76 2.66 -5.02
C ALA A 37 -8.15 4.08 -5.04
N LEU A 38 -7.39 4.36 -6.09
CA LEU A 38 -6.74 5.65 -6.29
C LEU A 38 -7.66 6.66 -6.98
N PRO A 39 -7.62 7.94 -6.58
CA PRO A 39 -8.34 9.01 -7.28
C PRO A 39 -7.96 9.12 -8.76
N MET A 40 -8.88 9.66 -9.58
CA MET A 40 -8.67 10.02 -10.99
C MET A 40 -8.32 8.87 -11.95
N LEU A 41 -8.43 7.62 -11.53
CA LEU A 41 -8.05 6.45 -12.33
C LEU A 41 -9.22 5.62 -12.85
N SER A 42 -10.45 6.15 -12.84
CA SER A 42 -11.60 5.50 -13.46
C SER A 42 -11.29 5.11 -14.91
N GLN A 43 -11.56 3.86 -15.29
CA GLN A 43 -11.19 3.30 -16.58
C GLN A 43 -12.11 2.14 -16.95
N LYS A 44 -12.49 2.02 -18.22
CA LYS A 44 -13.17 0.85 -18.77
C LYS A 44 -12.25 -0.36 -18.78
N ALA A 45 -12.76 -1.49 -18.28
CA ALA A 45 -12.02 -2.74 -18.31
C ALA A 45 -11.93 -3.32 -19.73
N GLY A 46 -10.80 -3.96 -20.05
CA GLY A 46 -10.58 -4.61 -21.35
C GLY A 46 -10.39 -3.67 -22.52
N VAL A 47 -10.22 -2.36 -22.29
CA VAL A 47 -9.98 -1.35 -23.34
C VAL A 47 -8.52 -0.92 -23.28
N PRO A 48 -7.69 -1.22 -24.32
CA PRO A 48 -6.26 -0.95 -24.30
C PRO A 48 -5.91 0.51 -24.67
N ARG A 49 -6.72 1.47 -24.23
CA ARG A 49 -6.51 2.92 -24.31
C ARG A 49 -7.17 3.62 -23.14
N LYS A 50 -6.77 4.85 -22.86
CA LYS A 50 -7.39 5.64 -21.78
C LYS A 50 -8.83 6.00 -22.16
N ASP A 51 -9.79 5.45 -21.41
CA ASP A 51 -11.25 5.63 -21.62
C ASP A 51 -11.97 5.54 -20.27
N PRO A 52 -12.03 6.64 -19.48
CA PRO A 52 -12.64 6.62 -18.16
C PRO A 52 -14.15 6.34 -18.22
N VAL A 53 -14.66 5.52 -17.28
CA VAL A 53 -16.10 5.31 -17.10
C VAL A 53 -16.76 6.56 -16.54
N VAL A 54 -16.20 7.13 -15.47
CA VAL A 54 -16.60 8.39 -14.87
C VAL A 54 -15.35 9.27 -14.75
N PRO A 55 -15.21 10.33 -15.56
CA PRO A 55 -14.02 11.19 -15.50
C PRO A 55 -13.75 11.74 -14.10
N GLY A 56 -12.51 11.61 -13.63
CA GLY A 56 -12.09 12.05 -12.30
C GLY A 56 -12.43 11.09 -11.14
N ALA A 57 -13.27 10.08 -11.35
CA ALA A 57 -13.60 9.09 -10.34
C ALA A 57 -12.41 8.12 -10.07
N PRO A 58 -12.40 7.41 -8.92
CA PRO A 58 -11.34 6.49 -8.56
C PRO A 58 -11.32 5.21 -9.42
N GLY A 59 -10.16 4.54 -9.43
CA GLY A 59 -9.95 3.24 -10.06
C GLY A 59 -8.83 2.45 -9.40
N HIS A 60 -8.87 1.13 -9.51
CA HIS A 60 -7.88 0.22 -8.90
C HIS A 60 -6.54 0.19 -9.66
N GLY A 61 -5.83 1.34 -9.65
CA GLY A 61 -4.53 1.50 -10.30
C GLY A 61 -3.37 0.78 -9.62
N CYS A 62 -3.62 0.16 -8.47
CA CYS A 62 -2.65 -0.68 -7.75
C CYS A 62 -3.06 -2.16 -7.66
N SER A 63 -4.15 -2.57 -8.30
CA SER A 63 -4.65 -3.97 -8.32
C SER A 63 -5.23 -4.48 -7.00
N HIS A 64 -5.60 -3.61 -6.06
CA HIS A 64 -6.15 -4.01 -4.75
C HIS A 64 -7.47 -4.81 -4.89
N ASN A 65 -8.27 -4.55 -5.93
CA ASN A 65 -9.44 -5.37 -6.22
C ASN A 65 -9.10 -6.85 -6.50
N THR A 66 -7.98 -7.12 -7.17
CA THR A 66 -7.52 -8.50 -7.42
C THR A 66 -6.85 -9.09 -6.19
N MET A 67 -6.16 -8.27 -5.39
CA MET A 67 -5.46 -8.69 -4.19
C MET A 67 -6.41 -9.24 -3.12
N CYS A 68 -7.39 -8.45 -2.68
CA CYS A 68 -8.37 -8.91 -1.69
C CYS A 68 -9.16 -10.13 -2.19
N THR A 69 -9.47 -10.17 -3.51
CA THR A 69 -10.13 -11.32 -4.12
C THR A 69 -9.27 -12.59 -4.05
N ALA A 70 -7.96 -12.49 -4.36
CA ALA A 70 -7.04 -13.63 -4.27
C ALA A 70 -6.94 -14.16 -2.84
N GLN A 71 -6.82 -13.26 -1.85
CA GLN A 71 -6.74 -13.62 -0.44
C GLN A 71 -8.04 -14.27 0.06
N ALA A 72 -9.20 -13.71 -0.30
CA ALA A 72 -10.49 -14.29 0.07
C ALA A 72 -10.70 -15.69 -0.55
N LEU A 73 -10.32 -15.85 -1.83
CA LEU A 73 -10.38 -17.15 -2.52
C LEU A 73 -9.46 -18.17 -1.81
N THR A 74 -8.26 -17.75 -1.44
CA THR A 74 -7.29 -18.59 -0.72
C THR A 74 -7.86 -19.10 0.60
N VAL A 75 -8.36 -18.21 1.47
CA VAL A 75 -8.81 -18.62 2.80
C VAL A 75 -10.08 -19.46 2.76
N ILE A 76 -10.99 -19.22 1.80
CA ILE A 76 -12.20 -20.03 1.62
C ILE A 76 -11.84 -21.44 1.14
N ALA A 77 -10.98 -21.55 0.13
CA ALA A 77 -10.53 -22.85 -0.39
C ALA A 77 -9.76 -23.65 0.67
N LEU A 78 -8.88 -22.99 1.43
CA LEU A 78 -8.13 -23.60 2.53
C LEU A 78 -9.06 -24.11 3.62
N LYS A 79 -10.05 -23.31 4.04
CA LYS A 79 -11.04 -23.75 5.02
C LYS A 79 -11.71 -25.04 4.62
N ASP A 80 -12.26 -25.10 3.39
CA ASP A 80 -12.96 -26.28 2.87
C ASP A 80 -12.02 -27.50 2.78
N PHE A 81 -10.76 -27.27 2.42
CA PHE A 81 -9.75 -28.31 2.38
C PHE A 81 -9.36 -28.81 3.78
N MET A 82 -9.15 -27.91 4.73
CA MET A 82 -8.82 -28.25 6.13
C MET A 82 -9.94 -29.03 6.79
N GLU A 83 -11.22 -28.69 6.51
CA GLU A 83 -12.38 -29.45 7.00
C GLU A 83 -12.38 -30.87 6.44
N LYS A 84 -12.18 -31.06 5.13
CA LYS A 84 -12.13 -32.37 4.47
C LYS A 84 -10.97 -33.25 4.94
N LYS A 85 -9.83 -32.64 5.23
CA LYS A 85 -8.61 -33.36 5.62
C LYS A 85 -8.41 -33.47 7.14
N GLY A 86 -9.26 -32.84 7.94
CA GLY A 86 -9.14 -32.87 9.40
C GLY A 86 -7.95 -32.07 9.94
N LEU A 87 -7.42 -31.10 9.19
CA LEU A 87 -6.27 -30.31 9.60
C LEU A 87 -6.63 -29.29 10.69
N SER A 88 -5.74 -29.11 11.65
CA SER A 88 -5.83 -28.10 12.70
C SER A 88 -5.18 -26.80 12.26
N GLY A 89 -5.70 -25.66 12.71
CA GLY A 89 -5.13 -24.33 12.44
C GLY A 89 -6.17 -23.24 12.52
N THR A 90 -5.70 -21.99 12.43
CA THR A 90 -6.53 -20.80 12.33
C THR A 90 -6.16 -20.00 11.08
N LEU A 91 -7.15 -19.59 10.31
CA LEU A 91 -7.01 -18.68 9.17
C LEU A 91 -7.60 -17.32 9.57
N LYS A 92 -6.83 -16.26 9.40
CA LYS A 92 -7.26 -14.87 9.63
C LYS A 92 -7.05 -14.03 8.36
N LEU A 93 -8.13 -13.47 7.79
CA LEU A 93 -8.06 -12.50 6.70
C LEU A 93 -8.28 -11.10 7.27
N TYR A 94 -7.29 -10.24 7.10
CA TYR A 94 -7.29 -8.83 7.50
C TYR A 94 -7.69 -7.97 6.33
N GLY A 95 -8.88 -7.38 6.37
CA GLY A 95 -9.31 -6.40 5.38
C GLY A 95 -8.80 -5.01 5.77
N SER A 96 -7.93 -4.45 4.93
CA SER A 96 -7.19 -3.22 5.18
C SER A 96 -7.62 -2.12 4.21
N PRO A 97 -8.45 -1.15 4.64
CA PRO A 97 -8.81 0.01 3.84
C PRO A 97 -7.69 1.04 3.82
N ALA A 98 -7.64 1.88 2.78
CA ALA A 98 -6.80 3.07 2.72
C ALA A 98 -5.27 2.79 2.81
N GLU A 99 -4.81 1.70 2.17
CA GLU A 99 -3.38 1.41 2.04
C GLU A 99 -2.68 2.52 1.26
N GLU A 100 -3.32 3.09 0.25
CA GLU A 100 -2.76 4.15 -0.61
C GLU A 100 -2.44 5.47 0.12
N ILE A 101 -2.93 5.63 1.34
CA ILE A 101 -2.50 6.69 2.27
C ILE A 101 -1.70 6.14 3.47
N LEU A 102 -1.29 4.86 3.39
CA LEU A 102 -0.37 4.16 4.31
C LEU A 102 -0.86 4.15 5.77
N THR A 103 -2.11 3.80 5.97
CA THR A 103 -2.75 4.00 7.26
C THR A 103 -3.05 2.71 8.02
N PRO A 104 -3.65 1.65 7.45
CA PRO A 104 -4.41 0.70 8.27
C PRO A 104 -3.55 -0.17 9.21
N ARG A 105 -2.42 -0.71 8.75
CA ARG A 105 -1.70 -1.74 9.51
C ARG A 105 -1.02 -1.24 10.79
N PRO A 106 -0.37 -0.07 10.83
CA PRO A 106 0.15 0.44 12.10
C PRO A 106 -0.93 0.59 13.17
N PHE A 107 -2.16 1.00 12.82
CA PHE A 107 -3.28 1.07 13.75
C PHE A 107 -3.78 -0.33 14.16
N MET A 108 -3.86 -1.28 13.24
CA MET A 108 -4.21 -2.68 13.54
C MET A 108 -3.18 -3.34 14.47
N ILE A 109 -1.89 -3.05 14.29
CA ILE A 109 -0.81 -3.55 15.15
C ILE A 109 -0.93 -2.95 16.54
N ARG A 110 -1.19 -1.64 16.64
CA ARG A 110 -1.39 -0.95 17.93
C ARG A 110 -2.53 -1.56 18.74
N GLU A 111 -3.62 -1.98 18.07
CA GLU A 111 -4.74 -2.70 18.72
C GLU A 111 -4.44 -4.18 19.00
N GLY A 112 -3.24 -4.65 18.67
CA GLY A 112 -2.80 -6.01 18.97
C GLY A 112 -3.37 -7.10 18.07
N LEU A 113 -3.93 -6.77 16.90
CA LEU A 113 -4.61 -7.74 16.03
C LEU A 113 -3.65 -8.82 15.47
N PHE A 114 -2.35 -8.58 15.47
CA PHE A 114 -1.32 -9.51 15.00
C PHE A 114 -0.62 -10.32 16.10
N LYS A 115 -0.93 -10.09 17.39
CA LYS A 115 -0.21 -10.72 18.53
C LYS A 115 -0.19 -12.25 18.51
N GLU A 116 -1.24 -12.89 18.02
CA GLU A 116 -1.39 -14.34 18.02
C GLU A 116 -1.02 -14.99 16.69
N VAL A 117 -0.65 -14.17 15.69
CA VAL A 117 -0.36 -14.65 14.32
C VAL A 117 1.03 -15.24 14.27
N ASP A 118 1.13 -16.47 13.78
CA ASP A 118 2.39 -17.21 13.69
C ASP A 118 3.18 -16.85 12.42
N VAL A 119 2.46 -16.53 11.32
CA VAL A 119 3.02 -16.18 10.02
C VAL A 119 1.97 -15.47 9.17
N VAL A 120 2.41 -14.54 8.30
CA VAL A 120 1.54 -13.86 7.34
C VAL A 120 1.96 -14.19 5.91
N LEU A 121 1.00 -14.63 5.12
CA LEU A 121 1.10 -14.82 3.67
C LEU A 121 0.34 -13.68 2.98
N ASP A 122 1.09 -12.79 2.35
CA ASP A 122 0.55 -11.68 1.60
C ASP A 122 0.74 -11.88 0.10
N CYS A 123 -0.03 -11.16 -0.71
CA CYS A 123 0.19 -11.12 -2.16
C CYS A 123 -0.20 -9.76 -2.73
N HIS A 124 0.31 -9.45 -3.91
CA HIS A 124 -0.05 -8.20 -4.60
C HIS A 124 -0.04 -8.40 -6.12
N GLY A 125 -1.04 -7.84 -6.82
CA GLY A 125 -1.08 -7.87 -8.28
C GLY A 125 0.07 -7.05 -8.90
N ASP A 126 0.82 -7.67 -9.81
CA ASP A 126 1.97 -7.05 -10.48
C ASP A 126 2.02 -7.46 -11.96
N SER A 127 3.05 -7.01 -12.68
CA SER A 127 3.40 -7.39 -14.04
C SER A 127 4.44 -8.53 -14.09
N ALA A 128 4.72 -9.17 -12.97
CA ALA A 128 5.70 -10.25 -12.82
C ALA A 128 5.17 -11.32 -11.85
N PHE A 129 5.82 -12.47 -11.83
CA PHE A 129 5.56 -13.53 -10.86
C PHE A 129 6.81 -13.71 -10.01
N THR A 130 6.85 -13.02 -8.87
CA THR A 130 8.05 -12.92 -8.04
C THR A 130 7.71 -12.95 -6.55
N VAL A 131 8.68 -13.34 -5.76
CA VAL A 131 8.67 -13.19 -4.31
C VAL A 131 10.02 -12.62 -3.88
N ALA A 132 10.03 -11.78 -2.84
CA ALA A 132 11.26 -11.18 -2.35
C ALA A 132 11.52 -11.59 -0.90
N HIS A 133 12.80 -11.51 -0.48
CA HIS A 133 13.20 -11.60 0.91
C HIS A 133 14.18 -10.47 1.28
N GLY A 134 14.34 -10.24 2.58
CA GLY A 134 15.20 -9.18 3.11
C GLY A 134 14.55 -7.81 3.03
N MET A 135 15.37 -6.76 2.94
CA MET A 135 14.90 -5.37 2.84
C MET A 135 14.25 -5.06 1.50
N GLU A 136 13.05 -4.49 1.53
CA GLU A 136 12.34 -3.99 0.37
C GLU A 136 11.69 -2.63 0.64
N GLY A 137 11.63 -1.79 -0.41
CA GLY A 137 10.95 -0.50 -0.34
C GLY A 137 11.61 0.47 0.62
N THR A 138 10.85 1.47 1.04
CA THR A 138 11.29 2.51 1.97
C THR A 138 10.26 2.71 3.08
N ALA A 139 10.73 3.12 4.25
CA ALA A 139 9.92 3.71 5.30
C ALA A 139 9.37 5.07 4.84
N MET A 140 8.31 5.57 5.48
CA MET A 140 7.70 6.82 5.05
C MET A 140 6.94 7.51 6.18
N TYR A 141 7.01 8.85 6.18
CA TYR A 141 6.07 9.73 6.88
C TYR A 141 5.16 10.44 5.87
N SER A 142 3.85 10.37 6.11
CA SER A 142 2.80 11.10 5.40
C SER A 142 2.17 12.13 6.34
N PHE A 143 2.28 13.41 6.01
CA PHE A 143 1.79 14.47 6.90
C PHE A 143 1.37 15.72 6.15
N ILE A 144 0.41 16.44 6.73
CA ILE A 144 -0.04 17.74 6.23
C ILE A 144 0.51 18.82 7.15
N VAL A 145 1.04 19.90 6.55
CA VAL A 145 1.37 21.13 7.24
C VAL A 145 0.37 22.20 6.79
N THR A 146 -0.34 22.80 7.74
CA THR A 146 -1.25 23.91 7.51
C THR A 146 -0.66 25.16 8.13
N PHE A 147 -0.39 26.17 7.31
CA PHE A 147 0.03 27.49 7.78
C PHE A 147 -1.17 28.41 7.95
N ARG A 148 -1.13 29.25 8.99
CA ARG A 148 -2.13 30.25 9.29
C ARG A 148 -1.49 31.62 9.41
N GLY A 149 -2.00 32.53 8.62
CA GLY A 149 -1.55 33.90 8.53
C GLY A 149 -2.66 34.90 8.84
N LYS A 150 -2.69 35.99 8.07
CA LYS A 150 -3.67 37.08 8.23
C LYS A 150 -4.01 37.67 6.87
N THR A 151 -5.30 37.76 6.55
CA THR A 151 -5.78 38.43 5.33
C THR A 151 -5.53 39.94 5.33
N ALA A 152 -5.30 40.47 4.15
CA ALA A 152 -5.30 41.91 3.86
C ALA A 152 -5.51 42.13 2.36
N HIS A 153 -5.84 43.35 1.96
CA HIS A 153 -5.85 43.74 0.56
C HIS A 153 -4.42 43.82 0.02
N SER A 154 -4.05 42.89 -0.89
CA SER A 154 -2.68 42.75 -1.36
C SER A 154 -2.07 43.98 -2.02
N GLY A 155 -2.89 44.81 -2.69
CA GLY A 155 -2.43 46.04 -3.34
C GLY A 155 -2.47 47.30 -2.45
N SER A 156 -3.46 47.41 -1.53
CA SER A 156 -3.68 48.64 -0.76
C SER A 156 -3.06 48.61 0.64
N PHE A 157 -3.08 47.44 1.30
CA PHE A 157 -2.65 47.31 2.70
C PHE A 157 -1.87 46.03 2.93
N PRO A 158 -0.88 45.64 2.07
CA PRO A 158 -0.15 44.33 2.19
C PRO A 158 0.56 44.18 3.53
N TRP A 159 1.05 45.27 4.12
CA TRP A 159 1.74 45.27 5.43
C TRP A 159 0.86 44.84 6.60
N MET A 160 -0.46 44.85 6.45
CA MET A 160 -1.40 44.35 7.46
C MET A 160 -1.63 42.86 7.37
N GLY A 161 -1.24 42.20 6.26
CA GLY A 161 -1.36 40.76 6.01
C GLY A 161 -0.14 39.94 6.45
N ARG A 162 -0.34 38.62 6.52
CA ARG A 162 0.72 37.60 6.64
C ARG A 162 0.31 36.43 5.77
N SER A 163 1.08 36.18 4.73
CA SER A 163 0.75 35.20 3.71
C SER A 163 1.09 33.77 4.16
N ALA A 164 0.09 32.91 4.30
CA ALA A 164 0.29 31.50 4.52
C ALA A 164 0.83 30.77 3.26
N ALA A 165 0.59 31.31 2.05
CA ALA A 165 1.15 30.78 0.82
C ALA A 165 2.66 30.97 0.76
N ASP A 166 3.20 32.13 1.17
CA ASP A 166 4.63 32.37 1.24
C ASP A 166 5.30 31.39 2.21
N ALA A 167 4.64 31.04 3.31
CA ALA A 167 5.13 30.03 4.24
C ALA A 167 5.23 28.63 3.59
N VAL A 168 4.22 28.23 2.80
CA VAL A 168 4.26 26.96 2.02
C VAL A 168 5.41 26.99 1.03
N GLU A 169 5.61 28.08 0.27
CA GLU A 169 6.71 28.19 -0.69
C GLU A 169 8.09 28.13 -0.02
N LEU A 170 8.27 28.79 1.12
CA LEU A 170 9.52 28.75 1.88
C LEU A 170 9.78 27.37 2.49
N MET A 171 8.75 26.65 2.94
CA MET A 171 8.89 25.27 3.38
C MET A 171 9.35 24.37 2.21
N HIS A 172 8.73 24.52 1.03
CA HIS A 172 9.14 23.80 -0.17
C HIS A 172 10.61 24.08 -0.54
N ALA A 173 10.99 25.36 -0.55
CA ALA A 173 12.37 25.75 -0.82
C ALA A 173 13.34 25.17 0.21
N GLY A 174 12.99 25.16 1.50
CA GLY A 174 13.80 24.58 2.56
C GLY A 174 13.99 23.07 2.40
N THR A 175 12.90 22.34 2.12
CA THR A 175 12.97 20.88 1.91
C THR A 175 13.72 20.50 0.63
N GLU A 176 13.69 21.32 -0.42
CA GLU A 176 14.52 21.14 -1.62
C GLU A 176 16.02 21.28 -1.30
N ARG A 177 16.41 22.24 -0.45
CA ARG A 177 17.81 22.38 0.00
C ARG A 177 18.22 21.23 0.91
N MET A 178 17.33 20.75 1.77
CA MET A 178 17.57 19.57 2.60
C MET A 178 17.96 18.36 1.74
N ARG A 179 17.28 18.11 0.60
CA ARG A 179 17.54 16.96 -0.28
C ARG A 179 18.97 16.86 -0.80
N GLU A 180 19.66 18.00 -0.98
CA GLU A 180 21.05 18.02 -1.44
C GLU A 180 21.99 17.29 -0.47
N HIS A 181 21.64 17.24 0.81
CA HIS A 181 22.48 16.72 1.90
C HIS A 181 22.04 15.33 2.40
N LEU A 182 21.13 14.67 1.70
CA LEU A 182 20.56 13.36 2.09
C LEU A 182 21.04 12.23 1.16
N PRO A 183 21.07 10.97 1.66
CA PRO A 183 21.39 9.82 0.83
C PRO A 183 20.46 9.70 -0.39
N THR A 184 20.94 9.04 -1.45
CA THR A 184 20.17 8.82 -2.69
C THR A 184 18.95 7.91 -2.49
N THR A 185 18.79 7.26 -1.35
CA THR A 185 17.62 6.49 -0.95
C THR A 185 16.43 7.37 -0.56
N GLN A 186 16.70 8.63 -0.16
CA GLN A 186 15.69 9.59 0.24
C GLN A 186 14.85 10.07 -0.96
N ARG A 187 13.54 10.23 -0.73
CA ARG A 187 12.57 10.87 -1.65
C ARG A 187 11.63 11.77 -0.87
N SER A 188 11.43 12.98 -1.38
CA SER A 188 10.40 13.92 -0.89
C SER A 188 9.44 14.26 -2.00
N HIS A 189 8.14 14.25 -1.68
CA HIS A 189 7.08 14.63 -2.59
C HIS A 189 6.07 15.48 -1.82
N TRP A 190 5.42 16.40 -2.51
CA TRP A 190 4.32 17.17 -1.92
C TRP A 190 3.28 17.57 -2.95
N VAL A 191 2.11 17.91 -2.44
CA VAL A 191 1.05 18.59 -3.17
C VAL A 191 0.51 19.73 -2.32
N THR A 192 0.26 20.89 -2.92
CA THR A 192 -0.47 21.97 -2.26
C THR A 192 -1.95 21.64 -2.28
N LEU A 193 -2.57 21.58 -1.10
CA LEU A 193 -4.01 21.27 -0.93
C LEU A 193 -4.85 22.55 -1.00
N GLU A 194 -4.37 23.63 -0.38
CA GLU A 194 -4.99 24.95 -0.33
C GLU A 194 -3.92 25.99 -0.57
N GLY A 195 -4.16 26.94 -1.48
CA GLY A 195 -3.16 27.95 -1.89
C GLY A 195 -3.70 29.39 -1.95
N GLY A 196 -4.91 29.63 -1.46
CA GLY A 196 -5.64 30.90 -1.63
C GLY A 196 -6.58 30.88 -2.83
N GLU A 197 -7.46 31.91 -2.95
CA GLU A 197 -8.52 31.95 -3.96
C GLU A 197 -8.38 33.12 -4.95
N ALA A 198 -7.88 34.27 -4.50
CA ALA A 198 -7.77 35.46 -5.33
C ALA A 198 -6.46 36.22 -5.07
N PRO A 199 -5.77 36.73 -6.12
CA PRO A 199 -4.44 37.35 -5.98
C PRO A 199 -4.49 38.73 -5.26
N ASN A 200 -5.64 39.35 -5.14
CA ASN A 200 -5.84 40.62 -4.43
C ASN A 200 -6.15 40.42 -2.92
N VAL A 201 -6.21 39.20 -2.44
CA VAL A 201 -6.42 38.86 -1.03
C VAL A 201 -5.21 38.06 -0.53
N VAL A 202 -4.51 38.57 0.49
CA VAL A 202 -3.42 37.83 1.16
C VAL A 202 -3.99 36.52 1.76
N PRO A 203 -3.52 35.34 1.36
CA PRO A 203 -4.02 34.07 1.89
C PRO A 203 -3.67 33.89 3.36
N ASP A 204 -4.68 33.72 4.21
CA ASP A 204 -4.48 33.51 5.65
C ASP A 204 -4.47 32.02 6.05
N ARG A 205 -4.73 31.12 5.09
CA ARG A 205 -4.67 29.68 5.27
C ARG A 205 -4.15 28.99 4.02
N CYS A 206 -3.09 28.20 4.15
CA CYS A 206 -2.56 27.34 3.08
C CYS A 206 -2.10 26.02 3.68
N SER A 207 -2.26 24.94 2.92
CA SER A 207 -1.88 23.60 3.36
C SER A 207 -1.08 22.87 2.28
N THR A 208 -0.12 22.10 2.73
CA THR A 208 0.68 21.22 1.85
C THR A 208 0.78 19.81 2.46
N TRP A 209 0.61 18.80 1.63
CA TRP A 209 0.72 17.40 2.01
C TRP A 209 2.04 16.82 1.51
N TYR A 210 2.83 16.28 2.44
CA TYR A 210 4.17 15.74 2.21
C TYR A 210 4.24 14.23 2.37
N TYR A 211 5.11 13.61 1.56
CA TYR A 211 5.71 12.32 1.79
C TYR A 211 7.22 12.48 1.93
N ILE A 212 7.77 12.01 3.05
CA ILE A 212 9.21 11.86 3.28
C ILE A 212 9.52 10.38 3.36
N ARG A 213 10.33 9.87 2.44
CA ARG A 213 10.71 8.46 2.32
C ARG A 213 12.20 8.30 2.48
N ASP A 214 12.62 7.28 3.19
CA ASP A 214 14.02 6.81 3.26
C ASP A 214 14.06 5.41 3.89
N LEU A 215 15.27 4.90 4.18
CA LEU A 215 15.44 3.72 5.02
C LEU A 215 14.98 4.03 6.45
N ASP A 216 14.57 2.98 7.19
CA ASP A 216 14.13 3.09 8.58
C ASP A 216 15.06 3.92 9.47
N ASP A 217 16.39 3.73 9.31
CA ASP A 217 17.38 4.37 10.13
C ASP A 217 17.48 5.90 9.89
N ASN A 218 16.97 6.41 8.78
CA ASN A 218 17.08 7.80 8.36
C ASN A 218 15.74 8.57 8.38
N VAL A 219 14.63 7.88 8.12
CA VAL A 219 13.34 8.51 7.79
C VAL A 219 12.83 9.43 8.90
N GLU A 220 12.99 9.05 10.16
CA GLU A 220 12.56 9.87 11.31
C GLU A 220 13.37 11.17 11.42
N GLY A 221 14.69 11.09 11.18
CA GLY A 221 15.57 12.27 11.15
C GLY A 221 15.19 13.22 10.02
N ASN A 222 14.94 12.68 8.84
CA ASN A 222 14.51 13.45 7.66
C ASN A 222 13.14 14.11 7.87
N PHE A 223 12.20 13.40 8.49
CA PHE A 223 10.91 13.97 8.88
C PHE A 223 11.07 15.15 9.86
N LYS A 224 11.87 14.99 10.91
CA LYS A 224 12.16 16.08 11.87
C LYS A 224 12.76 17.30 11.19
N TRP A 225 13.71 17.09 10.26
CA TRP A 225 14.28 18.19 9.49
C TRP A 225 13.27 18.90 8.60
N ALA A 226 12.35 18.15 7.96
CA ALA A 226 11.25 18.76 7.22
C ALA A 226 10.32 19.60 8.11
N LEU A 227 10.09 19.19 9.37
CA LEU A 227 9.36 20.00 10.35
C LEU A 227 10.14 21.25 10.77
N ASP A 228 11.46 21.20 10.82
CA ASP A 228 12.30 22.39 11.05
C ASP A 228 12.21 23.38 9.88
N CYS A 229 12.11 22.89 8.63
CA CYS A 229 11.83 23.75 7.48
C CYS A 229 10.45 24.45 7.63
N ALA A 230 9.42 23.73 8.07
CA ALA A 230 8.09 24.31 8.33
C ALA A 230 8.16 25.40 9.44
N ARG A 231 8.87 25.11 10.52
CA ARG A 231 9.07 26.06 11.61
C ARG A 231 9.81 27.32 11.15
N GLY A 232 10.89 27.16 10.37
CA GLY A 232 11.65 28.26 9.78
C GLY A 232 10.78 29.11 8.84
N ALA A 233 9.98 28.46 7.98
CA ALA A 233 9.04 29.14 7.09
C ALA A 233 8.02 30.00 7.87
N ALA A 234 7.43 29.43 8.93
CA ALA A 234 6.48 30.15 9.78
C ALA A 234 7.12 31.38 10.46
N LEU A 235 8.34 31.24 10.96
CA LEU A 235 9.11 32.36 11.55
C LEU A 235 9.38 33.47 10.53
N MET A 236 9.85 33.13 9.34
CA MET A 236 10.18 34.11 8.29
C MET A 236 8.96 34.88 7.80
N THR A 237 7.78 34.24 7.76
CA THR A 237 6.53 34.85 7.28
C THR A 237 5.67 35.43 8.40
N GLN A 238 6.08 35.28 9.66
CA GLN A 238 5.29 35.66 10.83
C GLN A 238 3.90 35.00 10.86
N THR A 239 3.84 33.74 10.41
CA THR A 239 2.65 32.88 10.46
C THR A 239 2.77 31.85 11.59
N THR A 240 1.71 31.09 11.82
CA THR A 240 1.75 29.87 12.65
C THR A 240 1.59 28.64 11.78
N HIS A 241 1.94 27.45 12.29
CA HIS A 241 1.73 26.19 11.57
C HIS A 241 1.21 25.08 12.48
N GLU A 242 0.48 24.17 11.88
CA GLU A 242 -0.02 22.93 12.48
C GLU A 242 0.46 21.75 11.64
N VAL A 243 0.79 20.64 12.28
CA VAL A 243 1.20 19.41 11.59
C VAL A 243 0.23 18.30 11.94
N LYS A 244 -0.30 17.62 10.90
CA LYS A 244 -1.13 16.44 11.04
C LYS A 244 -0.46 15.26 10.35
N VAL A 245 0.05 14.29 11.11
CA VAL A 245 0.56 13.03 10.57
C VAL A 245 -0.62 12.17 10.16
N LEU A 246 -0.65 11.72 8.91
CA LEU A 246 -1.69 10.82 8.36
C LEU A 246 -1.29 9.36 8.51
N GLY A 247 0.00 9.05 8.28
CA GLY A 247 0.57 7.72 8.41
C GLY A 247 2.09 7.81 8.58
N ALA A 248 2.65 6.82 9.25
CA ALA A 248 4.09 6.67 9.41
C ALA A 248 4.38 5.16 9.48
N ILE A 249 5.23 4.68 8.60
CA ILE A 249 5.42 3.25 8.34
C ILE A 249 6.88 2.88 8.18
N HIS A 250 7.18 1.64 8.53
CA HIS A 250 8.49 1.01 8.32
C HIS A 250 8.67 0.52 6.88
N GLN A 251 9.92 0.35 6.45
CA GLN A 251 10.22 -0.45 5.26
C GLN A 251 9.96 -1.94 5.53
N ARG A 252 9.85 -2.75 4.46
CA ARG A 252 9.57 -4.18 4.58
C ARG A 252 10.84 -4.97 4.85
N PHE A 253 10.73 -5.99 5.71
CA PHE A 253 11.77 -6.98 6.01
C PHE A 253 11.18 -8.38 5.83
N ALA A 254 11.07 -8.81 4.58
CA ALA A 254 10.44 -10.08 4.24
C ALA A 254 11.31 -11.27 4.70
N ASN A 255 10.65 -12.27 5.30
CA ASN A 255 11.32 -13.47 5.83
C ASN A 255 11.82 -14.36 4.70
N ARG A 256 13.12 -14.71 4.70
CA ARG A 256 13.77 -15.49 3.66
C ARG A 256 13.27 -16.93 3.58
N LYS A 257 13.16 -17.61 4.75
CA LYS A 257 12.71 -19.00 4.78
C LYS A 257 11.28 -19.15 4.27
N LEU A 258 10.43 -18.18 4.58
CA LEU A 258 9.08 -18.13 4.05
C LEU A 258 9.07 -17.81 2.54
N ALA A 259 9.94 -16.91 2.07
CA ALA A 259 10.06 -16.62 0.63
C ALA A 259 10.58 -17.82 -0.18
N GLU A 260 11.52 -18.60 0.37
CA GLU A 260 12.03 -19.84 -0.23
C GLU A 260 10.88 -20.86 -0.38
N LEU A 261 10.04 -21.06 0.64
CA LEU A 261 8.85 -21.93 0.59
C LEU A 261 7.84 -21.45 -0.47
N VAL A 262 7.51 -20.17 -0.46
CA VAL A 262 6.57 -19.60 -1.44
C VAL A 262 7.12 -19.74 -2.87
N PHE A 263 8.42 -19.57 -3.08
CA PHE A 263 9.05 -19.73 -4.38
C PHE A 263 8.99 -21.17 -4.90
N GLN A 264 9.19 -22.18 -4.04
CA GLN A 264 8.98 -23.59 -4.40
C GLN A 264 7.56 -23.81 -4.91
N ASN A 265 6.56 -23.30 -4.20
CA ASN A 265 5.15 -23.41 -4.60
C ASN A 265 4.83 -22.61 -5.88
N MET A 266 5.52 -21.48 -6.12
CA MET A 266 5.42 -20.77 -7.41
C MET A 266 5.93 -21.63 -8.58
N GLN A 267 7.01 -22.40 -8.37
CA GLN A 267 7.53 -23.30 -9.40
C GLN A 267 6.58 -24.48 -9.68
N GLU A 268 5.92 -25.00 -8.63
CA GLU A 268 4.94 -26.08 -8.76
C GLU A 268 3.66 -25.61 -9.50
N VAL A 269 3.11 -24.45 -9.13
CA VAL A 269 1.92 -23.87 -9.77
C VAL A 269 2.22 -23.46 -11.21
N GLY A 270 3.42 -22.98 -11.49
CA GLY A 270 3.84 -22.53 -12.81
C GLY A 270 3.21 -21.22 -13.26
N ARG A 271 3.53 -20.80 -14.46
CA ARG A 271 2.97 -19.59 -15.08
C ARG A 271 1.55 -19.84 -15.59
N PRO A 272 0.64 -18.85 -15.46
CA PRO A 272 -0.58 -18.85 -16.25
C PRO A 272 -0.30 -18.92 -17.75
N GLU A 273 -1.10 -19.68 -18.48
CA GLU A 273 -1.09 -19.70 -19.94
C GLU A 273 -2.01 -18.62 -20.50
N TYR A 274 -1.57 -17.90 -21.50
CA TYR A 274 -2.33 -16.82 -22.16
C TYR A 274 -2.69 -17.21 -23.58
N ASN A 275 -3.94 -16.93 -23.98
CA ASN A 275 -4.43 -17.15 -25.33
C ASN A 275 -4.06 -15.99 -26.29
N GLN A 276 -4.42 -16.12 -27.57
CA GLN A 276 -4.10 -15.12 -28.57
C GLN A 276 -4.77 -13.75 -28.31
N GLU A 277 -5.97 -13.72 -27.76
CA GLU A 277 -6.71 -12.49 -27.43
C GLU A 277 -6.02 -11.72 -26.29
N GLU A 278 -5.58 -12.45 -25.26
CA GLU A 278 -4.82 -11.88 -24.11
C GLU A 278 -3.46 -11.32 -24.55
N GLU A 279 -2.77 -12.05 -25.42
CA GLU A 279 -1.51 -11.59 -26.01
C GLU A 279 -1.72 -10.35 -26.91
N ALA A 280 -2.79 -10.33 -27.71
CA ALA A 280 -3.14 -9.18 -28.55
C ALA A 280 -3.49 -7.95 -27.72
N PHE A 281 -4.30 -8.14 -26.64
CA PHE A 281 -4.61 -7.06 -25.69
C PHE A 281 -3.36 -6.51 -25.02
N ALA A 282 -2.46 -7.38 -24.56
CA ALA A 282 -1.21 -6.97 -23.91
C ALA A 282 -0.33 -6.14 -24.88
N ARG A 283 -0.18 -6.58 -26.12
CA ARG A 283 0.61 -5.86 -27.13
C ARG A 283 -0.02 -4.51 -27.50
N ALA A 284 -1.34 -4.46 -27.68
CA ALA A 284 -2.04 -3.20 -27.95
C ALA A 284 -1.88 -2.19 -26.80
N MET A 285 -1.99 -2.66 -25.54
CA MET A 285 -1.75 -1.85 -24.36
C MET A 285 -0.31 -1.31 -24.30
N GLN A 286 0.67 -2.17 -24.59
CA GLN A 286 2.09 -1.79 -24.60
C GLN A 286 2.37 -0.74 -25.68
N GLN A 287 1.80 -0.88 -26.89
CA GLN A 287 1.90 0.10 -27.96
C GLN A 287 1.28 1.44 -27.57
N GLU A 288 0.05 1.44 -27.06
CA GLU A 288 -0.66 2.65 -26.62
C GLU A 288 0.10 3.42 -25.54
N CYS A 289 0.74 2.69 -24.60
CA CYS A 289 1.50 3.29 -23.51
C CYS A 289 2.96 3.60 -23.87
N GLY A 290 3.44 3.27 -25.08
CA GLY A 290 4.84 3.47 -25.46
C GLY A 290 5.83 2.56 -24.74
N TYR A 291 5.39 1.38 -24.27
CA TYR A 291 6.25 0.39 -23.61
C TYR A 291 6.83 -0.62 -24.62
N PRO A 292 7.90 -1.35 -24.24
CA PRO A 292 8.38 -2.47 -25.05
C PRO A 292 7.27 -3.49 -25.31
N VAL A 293 7.04 -3.83 -26.59
CA VAL A 293 5.98 -4.75 -27.01
C VAL A 293 6.46 -6.19 -26.87
N VAL A 294 6.26 -6.76 -25.68
CA VAL A 294 6.71 -8.12 -25.32
C VAL A 294 5.56 -9.11 -25.09
N GLY A 295 4.30 -8.65 -25.18
CA GLY A 295 3.12 -9.43 -24.82
C GLY A 295 3.13 -9.77 -23.33
N MET A 296 2.70 -10.98 -22.96
CA MET A 296 2.66 -11.46 -21.58
C MET A 296 3.95 -12.16 -21.13
N LYS A 297 5.12 -11.69 -21.59
CA LYS A 297 6.43 -12.20 -21.14
C LYS A 297 6.88 -11.47 -19.86
N TYR A 298 7.07 -12.21 -18.76
CA TYR A 298 7.52 -11.68 -17.47
C TYR A 298 8.43 -12.69 -16.74
N PRO A 299 9.26 -12.23 -15.79
CA PRO A 299 10.11 -13.12 -15.00
C PRO A 299 9.31 -13.91 -13.95
N VAL A 300 9.79 -15.12 -13.64
CA VAL A 300 9.43 -15.91 -12.44
C VAL A 300 10.69 -16.10 -11.64
N LYS A 301 10.80 -15.44 -10.49
CA LYS A 301 12.03 -15.45 -9.70
C LYS A 301 11.81 -15.08 -8.24
N ILE A 302 12.74 -15.49 -7.38
CA ILE A 302 12.96 -14.93 -6.06
C ILE A 302 13.94 -13.76 -6.17
N THR A 303 13.72 -12.69 -5.42
CA THR A 303 14.56 -11.49 -5.41
C THR A 303 15.04 -11.17 -4.00
N SER A 304 16.14 -10.43 -3.90
CA SER A 304 16.72 -9.98 -2.65
C SER A 304 17.49 -8.67 -2.85
N PRO A 305 17.88 -7.96 -1.77
CA PRO A 305 18.72 -6.77 -1.87
C PRO A 305 20.07 -7.02 -2.59
N GLU A 306 20.57 -8.25 -2.56
CA GLU A 306 21.82 -8.64 -3.23
C GLU A 306 21.65 -8.83 -4.74
N THR A 307 20.41 -9.12 -5.19
CA THR A 307 20.12 -9.42 -6.61
C THR A 307 19.43 -8.27 -7.35
N GLU A 308 18.79 -7.37 -6.62
CA GLU A 308 18.03 -6.25 -7.20
C GLU A 308 18.28 -4.96 -6.40
N PRO A 309 18.38 -3.81 -7.06
CA PRO A 309 18.47 -2.54 -6.36
C PRO A 309 17.20 -2.28 -5.54
N LEU A 310 17.35 -1.65 -4.39
CA LEU A 310 16.24 -1.27 -3.53
C LEU A 310 15.29 -0.34 -4.28
N ARG A 311 14.02 -0.73 -4.37
CA ARG A 311 12.96 0.08 -4.98
C ARG A 311 12.36 1.03 -3.96
N GLY A 312 12.12 2.28 -4.36
CA GLY A 312 11.62 3.35 -3.47
C GLY A 312 10.12 3.30 -3.12
N GLY A 313 9.42 2.20 -3.38
CA GLY A 313 8.01 2.05 -2.99
C GLY A 313 7.85 1.80 -1.50
N SER A 314 6.80 2.36 -0.90
CA SER A 314 6.44 2.15 0.51
C SER A 314 5.10 1.43 0.59
N SER A 315 4.88 0.67 1.65
CA SER A 315 3.59 0.06 1.98
C SER A 315 3.53 -0.20 3.48
N ASP A 316 2.39 -0.04 4.08
CA ASP A 316 2.18 -0.24 5.51
C ASP A 316 2.28 -1.72 5.96
N VAL A 317 2.43 -2.66 5.03
CA VAL A 317 2.83 -4.04 5.34
C VAL A 317 4.23 -4.12 5.95
N GLY A 318 5.05 -3.08 5.80
CA GLY A 318 6.37 -2.98 6.44
C GLY A 318 6.30 -3.18 7.95
N ASP A 319 5.36 -2.53 8.61
CA ASP A 319 5.12 -2.68 10.04
C ASP A 319 4.76 -4.12 10.43
N VAL A 320 3.98 -4.82 9.59
CA VAL A 320 3.63 -6.24 9.84
C VAL A 320 4.87 -7.12 9.81
N THR A 321 5.82 -6.87 8.90
CA THR A 321 7.06 -7.66 8.81
C THR A 321 7.95 -7.56 10.06
N LEU A 322 7.75 -6.55 10.90
CA LEU A 322 8.47 -6.35 12.16
C LEU A 322 7.75 -6.92 13.39
N VAL A 323 6.49 -7.33 13.27
CA VAL A 323 5.72 -7.92 14.38
C VAL A 323 5.39 -9.39 14.18
N THR A 324 5.46 -9.89 12.94
CA THR A 324 5.26 -11.30 12.61
C THR A 324 6.02 -11.67 11.31
N PRO A 325 6.51 -12.91 11.18
CA PRO A 325 7.14 -13.36 9.94
C PRO A 325 6.18 -13.19 8.76
N MET A 326 6.62 -12.54 7.69
CA MET A 326 5.78 -12.24 6.55
C MET A 326 6.54 -12.32 5.23
N VAL A 327 5.82 -12.63 4.15
CA VAL A 327 6.26 -12.50 2.76
C VAL A 327 5.11 -12.00 1.90
N SER A 328 5.43 -11.24 0.84
CA SER A 328 4.46 -10.79 -0.18
C SER A 328 4.80 -11.41 -1.54
N LEU A 329 3.88 -12.21 -2.06
CA LEU A 329 3.93 -12.78 -3.41
C LEU A 329 3.45 -11.74 -4.43
N ARG A 330 4.23 -11.49 -5.48
CA ARG A 330 3.81 -10.69 -6.65
C ARG A 330 3.29 -11.63 -7.74
N TYR A 331 2.00 -11.52 -8.10
CA TYR A 331 1.38 -12.35 -9.13
C TYR A 331 0.99 -11.54 -10.38
N PRO A 332 1.01 -12.14 -11.61
CA PRO A 332 0.85 -11.42 -12.86
C PRO A 332 -0.63 -11.06 -13.13
N ALA A 333 -1.08 -9.94 -12.58
CA ALA A 333 -2.42 -9.37 -12.79
C ALA A 333 -2.44 -8.18 -13.77
N ARG A 334 -1.28 -7.76 -14.27
CA ARG A 334 -1.08 -6.60 -15.13
C ARG A 334 -0.37 -6.98 -16.43
N VAL A 335 -0.52 -6.15 -17.44
CA VAL A 335 0.31 -6.26 -18.65
C VAL A 335 1.76 -5.86 -18.33
N PRO A 336 2.78 -6.65 -18.73
CA PRO A 336 4.18 -6.32 -18.51
C PRO A 336 4.55 -4.93 -19.02
N GLY A 337 5.30 -4.17 -18.20
CA GLY A 337 5.65 -2.77 -18.48
C GLY A 337 4.64 -1.75 -17.95
N SER A 338 3.44 -2.14 -17.55
CA SER A 338 2.47 -1.23 -16.93
C SER A 338 2.98 -0.70 -15.60
N PRO A 339 3.13 0.62 -15.42
CA PRO A 339 3.50 1.20 -14.14
C PRO A 339 2.32 1.10 -13.16
N SER A 340 2.61 1.02 -11.87
CA SER A 340 1.57 1.20 -10.85
C SER A 340 0.96 2.61 -10.93
N HIS A 341 -0.24 2.77 -10.39
CA HIS A 341 -0.97 4.05 -10.34
C HIS A 341 -1.26 4.63 -11.75
N HIS A 342 -1.57 3.75 -12.68
CA HIS A 342 -1.83 4.11 -14.07
C HIS A 342 -3.14 3.48 -14.57
N TRP A 343 -3.81 4.14 -15.52
CA TRP A 343 -5.06 3.66 -16.12
C TRP A 343 -4.94 2.26 -16.77
N SER A 344 -3.76 1.90 -17.28
CA SER A 344 -3.52 0.58 -17.89
C SER A 344 -3.66 -0.58 -16.92
N VAL A 345 -3.34 -0.35 -15.65
CA VAL A 345 -3.56 -1.34 -14.58
C VAL A 345 -5.06 -1.57 -14.37
N VAL A 346 -5.83 -0.49 -14.29
CA VAL A 346 -7.30 -0.57 -14.14
C VAL A 346 -7.94 -1.26 -15.33
N ALA A 347 -7.50 -0.94 -16.56
CA ALA A 347 -7.97 -1.59 -17.78
C ALA A 347 -7.76 -3.10 -17.78
N ALA A 348 -6.65 -3.59 -17.21
CA ALA A 348 -6.33 -5.01 -17.14
C ALA A 348 -7.03 -5.73 -15.98
N SER A 349 -7.36 -5.05 -14.88
CA SER A 349 -7.72 -5.65 -13.58
C SER A 349 -9.05 -6.43 -13.53
N LYS A 350 -9.88 -6.36 -14.58
CA LYS A 350 -11.11 -7.17 -14.74
C LYS A 350 -11.03 -8.09 -15.97
N THR A 351 -9.85 -8.25 -16.58
CA THR A 351 -9.67 -9.17 -17.71
C THR A 351 -9.32 -10.58 -17.26
N SER A 352 -9.37 -11.53 -18.18
CA SER A 352 -8.91 -12.91 -17.93
C SER A 352 -7.43 -12.97 -17.56
N ILE A 353 -6.60 -12.03 -17.99
CA ILE A 353 -5.19 -11.89 -17.56
C ILE A 353 -5.13 -11.76 -16.03
N ALA A 354 -5.85 -10.79 -15.46
CA ALA A 354 -5.89 -10.59 -14.02
C ALA A 354 -6.50 -11.77 -13.27
N HIS A 355 -7.57 -12.38 -13.81
CA HIS A 355 -8.21 -13.55 -13.21
C HIS A 355 -7.28 -14.77 -13.18
N LYS A 356 -6.53 -15.03 -14.24
CA LYS A 356 -5.51 -16.09 -14.28
C LYS A 356 -4.38 -15.81 -13.29
N GLY A 357 -3.90 -14.57 -13.24
CA GLY A 357 -2.85 -14.14 -12.31
C GLY A 357 -3.27 -14.32 -10.85
N LEU A 358 -4.43 -13.77 -10.44
CA LEU A 358 -4.91 -13.90 -9.06
C LEU A 358 -5.19 -15.36 -8.68
N THR A 359 -5.66 -16.18 -9.63
CA THR A 359 -5.89 -17.62 -9.38
C THR A 359 -4.56 -18.37 -9.15
N ALA A 360 -3.53 -18.06 -9.93
CA ALA A 360 -2.18 -18.60 -9.71
C ALA A 360 -1.63 -18.14 -8.34
N GLY A 361 -1.77 -16.86 -8.00
CA GLY A 361 -1.40 -16.33 -6.70
C GLY A 361 -2.11 -17.04 -5.55
N ALA A 362 -3.43 -17.19 -5.63
CA ALA A 362 -4.22 -17.90 -4.62
C ALA A 362 -3.80 -19.37 -4.46
N LYS A 363 -3.48 -20.07 -5.55
CA LYS A 363 -2.96 -21.45 -5.49
C LYS A 363 -1.61 -21.53 -4.76
N VAL A 364 -0.68 -20.62 -5.06
CA VAL A 364 0.63 -20.56 -4.39
C VAL A 364 0.46 -20.31 -2.90
N LEU A 365 -0.37 -19.34 -2.51
CA LEU A 365 -0.65 -19.06 -1.09
C LEU A 365 -1.31 -20.25 -0.39
N ALA A 366 -2.25 -20.93 -1.06
CA ALA A 366 -2.93 -22.10 -0.51
C ALA A 366 -1.96 -23.28 -0.28
N LEU A 367 -1.06 -23.56 -1.24
CA LEU A 367 -0.03 -24.58 -1.08
C LEU A 367 0.95 -24.21 0.03
N SER A 368 1.41 -22.97 0.09
CA SER A 368 2.33 -22.51 1.13
C SER A 368 1.70 -22.60 2.53
N ALA A 369 0.40 -22.24 2.64
CA ALA A 369 -0.32 -22.42 3.89
C ALA A 369 -0.52 -23.90 4.26
N TYR A 370 -0.77 -24.75 3.27
CA TYR A 370 -0.86 -26.19 3.49
C TYR A 370 0.46 -26.77 4.04
N ASP A 371 1.60 -26.40 3.47
CA ASP A 371 2.93 -26.84 3.97
C ASP A 371 3.16 -26.37 5.41
N LEU A 372 2.81 -25.13 5.73
CA LEU A 372 2.89 -24.57 7.08
C LEU A 372 1.96 -25.28 8.09
N LEU A 373 0.83 -25.80 7.63
CA LEU A 373 -0.14 -26.55 8.45
C LEU A 373 0.28 -28.00 8.69
N THR A 374 1.05 -28.58 7.78
CA THR A 374 1.37 -30.03 7.78
C THR A 374 2.81 -30.35 8.18
N ASP A 375 3.74 -29.42 7.98
CA ASP A 375 5.14 -29.58 8.38
C ASP A 375 5.57 -28.47 9.37
N PRO A 376 5.67 -28.77 10.68
CA PRO A 376 6.11 -27.81 11.69
C PRO A 376 7.59 -27.38 11.51
N GLY A 377 8.38 -28.07 10.70
CA GLY A 377 9.76 -27.74 10.41
C GLY A 377 9.90 -26.40 9.70
N TYR A 378 8.98 -26.06 8.80
CA TYR A 378 8.94 -24.74 8.14
C TYR A 378 8.73 -23.61 9.14
N LEU A 379 7.72 -23.73 10.00
CA LEU A 379 7.42 -22.70 11.02
C LEU A 379 8.58 -22.50 11.99
N LYS A 380 9.29 -23.58 12.35
CA LYS A 380 10.47 -23.48 13.22
C LYS A 380 11.56 -22.62 12.58
N GLN A 381 11.95 -22.91 11.34
CA GLN A 381 12.98 -22.14 10.62
C GLN A 381 12.59 -20.69 10.41
N ILE A 382 11.33 -20.42 10.04
CA ILE A 382 10.77 -19.09 9.83
C ILE A 382 10.83 -18.26 11.13
N ARG A 383 10.45 -18.84 12.26
CA ARG A 383 10.50 -18.19 13.58
C ARG A 383 11.92 -17.93 14.06
N GLU A 384 12.86 -18.85 13.82
CA GLU A 384 14.26 -18.68 14.18
C GLU A 384 14.87 -17.48 13.45
N GLU A 385 14.61 -17.34 12.15
CA GLU A 385 15.04 -16.18 11.37
C GLU A 385 14.37 -14.88 11.85
N PHE A 386 13.07 -14.93 12.12
CA PHE A 386 12.34 -13.75 12.61
C PHE A 386 12.84 -13.29 14.00
N ALA A 387 13.18 -14.23 14.89
CA ALA A 387 13.76 -13.90 16.19
C ALA A 387 15.11 -13.17 16.04
N GLN A 388 15.91 -13.52 15.04
CA GLN A 388 17.16 -12.79 14.72
C GLN A 388 16.87 -11.37 14.24
N LEU A 389 15.88 -11.19 13.36
CA LEU A 389 15.45 -9.86 12.93
C LEU A 389 15.01 -8.99 14.12
N GLN A 390 14.21 -9.55 15.02
CA GLN A 390 13.71 -8.85 16.22
C GLN A 390 14.83 -8.42 17.17
N THR A 391 15.95 -9.13 17.21
CA THR A 391 17.12 -8.76 18.02
C THR A 391 17.78 -7.48 17.52
N VAL A 392 17.82 -7.27 16.20
CA VAL A 392 18.50 -6.11 15.59
C VAL A 392 17.53 -4.99 15.21
N ARG A 393 16.24 -5.30 15.02
CA ARG A 393 15.18 -4.36 14.62
C ARG A 393 13.89 -4.63 15.41
N PRO A 394 13.86 -4.34 16.73
CA PRO A 394 12.63 -4.44 17.50
C PRO A 394 11.60 -3.42 16.98
N TYR A 395 10.36 -3.84 16.85
CA TYR A 395 9.30 -2.94 16.39
C TYR A 395 9.04 -1.79 17.35
N LYS A 396 9.07 -0.58 16.83
CA LYS A 396 8.63 0.64 17.50
C LYS A 396 7.81 1.45 16.51
N SER A 397 6.53 1.66 16.80
CA SER A 397 5.66 2.43 15.89
C SER A 397 6.24 3.82 15.61
N PHE A 398 6.22 4.23 14.33
CA PHE A 398 6.52 5.60 13.90
C PHE A 398 5.32 6.54 14.04
N LEU A 399 4.11 6.00 14.26
CA LEU A 399 2.94 6.84 14.51
C LEU A 399 3.11 7.61 15.84
N PRO A 400 2.80 8.92 15.85
CA PRO A 400 2.76 9.68 17.09
C PRO A 400 1.78 9.08 18.11
N ASP A 401 2.08 9.26 19.38
CA ASP A 401 1.17 8.91 20.47
C ASP A 401 -0.17 9.63 20.26
N GLY A 402 -1.28 8.89 20.44
CA GLY A 402 -2.63 9.43 20.27
C GLY A 402 -3.08 9.66 18.82
N ALA A 403 -2.25 9.36 17.80
CA ALA A 403 -2.66 9.43 16.41
C ALA A 403 -3.92 8.58 16.17
N GLN A 404 -4.87 9.15 15.43
CA GLN A 404 -6.11 8.48 15.03
C GLN A 404 -6.08 8.19 13.52
N PRO A 405 -6.68 7.09 13.05
CA PRO A 405 -6.79 6.84 11.63
C PRO A 405 -7.54 7.99 10.94
N PRO A 406 -7.08 8.48 9.77
CA PRO A 406 -7.65 9.64 9.10
C PRO A 406 -8.96 9.27 8.37
N VAL A 407 -9.94 8.73 9.10
CA VAL A 407 -11.26 8.37 8.59
C VAL A 407 -11.93 9.58 7.93
N GLY A 408 -12.45 9.38 6.73
CA GLY A 408 -13.10 10.47 5.98
C GLY A 408 -12.14 11.40 5.23
N PHE A 409 -10.85 11.12 5.15
CA PHE A 409 -9.87 11.96 4.43
C PHE A 409 -10.31 12.31 3.00
N TYR A 410 -10.91 11.36 2.28
CA TYR A 410 -11.44 11.56 0.94
C TYR A 410 -12.97 11.74 0.89
N ALA A 411 -13.63 12.07 2.00
CA ALA A 411 -15.09 12.15 2.04
C ALA A 411 -15.67 13.12 1.03
N GLU A 412 -15.12 14.34 0.90
CA GLU A 412 -15.56 15.36 -0.06
C GLU A 412 -15.34 14.92 -1.51
N LEU A 413 -14.17 14.35 -1.82
CA LEU A 413 -13.87 13.81 -3.14
C LEU A 413 -14.84 12.69 -3.52
N MET A 414 -15.13 11.78 -2.58
CA MET A 414 -16.08 10.69 -2.79
C MET A 414 -17.52 11.19 -2.92
N ALA A 415 -17.93 12.19 -2.15
CA ALA A 415 -19.25 12.81 -2.29
C ALA A 415 -19.48 13.38 -3.70
N LYS A 416 -18.44 13.95 -4.31
CA LYS A 416 -18.49 14.47 -5.68
C LYS A 416 -18.71 13.37 -6.74
N HIS A 417 -18.09 12.21 -6.57
CA HIS A 417 -18.09 11.16 -7.61
C HIS A 417 -19.10 10.03 -7.36
N ARG A 418 -19.47 9.77 -6.09
CA ARG A 418 -20.34 8.68 -5.69
C ARG A 418 -21.65 8.59 -6.48
N PRO A 419 -22.43 9.69 -6.69
CA PRO A 419 -23.70 9.61 -7.42
C PRO A 419 -23.55 9.07 -8.85
N ALA A 420 -22.48 9.42 -9.55
CA ALA A 420 -22.22 8.89 -10.89
C ALA A 420 -21.70 7.46 -10.87
N MET A 421 -20.98 7.06 -9.82
CA MET A 421 -20.43 5.70 -9.67
C MET A 421 -21.52 4.68 -9.30
N GLU A 422 -22.57 5.07 -8.58
CA GLU A 422 -23.65 4.18 -8.13
C GLU A 422 -24.33 3.44 -9.29
N ASN A 423 -24.40 4.03 -10.47
CA ASN A 423 -24.94 3.40 -11.68
C ASN A 423 -24.14 2.16 -12.15
N PHE A 424 -22.93 1.98 -11.65
CA PHE A 424 -22.02 0.90 -12.02
C PHE A 424 -21.79 -0.12 -10.89
N TYR A 425 -22.44 0.06 -9.75
CA TYR A 425 -22.34 -0.90 -8.65
C TYR A 425 -23.10 -2.18 -9.00
N ILE A 426 -22.44 -3.30 -8.78
CA ILE A 426 -23.12 -4.59 -8.81
C ILE A 426 -23.81 -4.75 -7.46
N MET A 427 -25.14 -4.66 -7.46
CA MET A 427 -25.92 -4.95 -6.25
C MET A 427 -25.82 -6.42 -5.93
N PRO A 428 -25.60 -6.83 -4.67
CA PRO A 428 -25.49 -8.22 -4.27
C PRO A 428 -26.80 -8.99 -4.43
#